data_6ee1312b006dc4ccea7278da837d0855
#
_entry.id   6ee1312b006dc4ccea7278da837d0855
#
_cell.length_a   1.000
_cell.length_b   1.000
_cell.length_c   1.000
_cell.angle_alpha   90.00
_cell.angle_beta   90.00
_cell.angle_gamma   90.00
#
_symmetry.space_group_name_H-M   'P 1'
#
loop_
_entity.id
_entity.type
_entity.pdbx_description
1 polymer ?
#
loop_
_entity_poly.entity_id
_entity_poly.type
_entity_poly.pdbx_seq_one_letter_code
_entity_poly.pdbx_strand_id
1 'polypeptide(L)'
;MAAGEALAADRGHAPAVVSAKPSFGNLLLWKTVYEYDDHFWVDAVRAGGDVTIIEGDHVARLNLQSSFPWLDTDSQQARDVERFRWFSNDYLAVDRNDPLLVVDMRYSHLPNEIKGLWGIRLDPDASADEHVTWVARRSADSERFEQLWAMLKGN
;
A
#
# COMPACT_ATOMS: atom_id res chain seq x y z
N MET A 1 -1.67 -4.45 16.48
CA MET A 1 -0.93 -5.65 16.09
C MET A 1 -1.74 -6.91 16.35
N ALA A 2 -2.06 -7.28 17.58
CA ALA A 2 -2.81 -8.50 17.90
C ALA A 2 -4.10 -8.74 17.07
N ALA A 3 -4.88 -7.69 16.78
CA ALA A 3 -6.08 -7.82 15.95
C ALA A 3 -5.77 -8.17 14.49
N GLY A 4 -4.69 -7.61 13.92
CA GLY A 4 -4.25 -7.94 12.56
C GLY A 4 -3.66 -9.36 12.47
N GLU A 5 -2.96 -9.82 13.51
CA GLU A 5 -2.45 -11.18 13.61
C GLU A 5 -3.61 -12.20 13.74
N ALA A 6 -4.63 -11.87 14.54
CA ALA A 6 -5.82 -12.70 14.67
C ALA A 6 -6.56 -12.84 13.33
N LEU A 7 -6.76 -11.73 12.60
CA LEU A 7 -7.41 -11.74 11.30
C LEU A 7 -6.62 -12.55 10.25
N ALA A 8 -5.29 -12.43 10.24
CA ALA A 8 -4.45 -13.25 9.37
C ALA A 8 -4.61 -14.75 9.70
N ALA A 9 -4.63 -15.10 10.99
CA ALA A 9 -4.83 -16.47 11.44
C ALA A 9 -6.22 -17.01 11.06
N ASP A 10 -7.28 -16.20 11.17
CA ASP A 10 -8.65 -16.57 10.77
C ASP A 10 -8.75 -16.85 9.26
N ARG A 11 -7.93 -16.17 8.46
CA ARG A 11 -7.79 -16.45 7.02
C ARG A 11 -6.91 -17.67 6.70
N GLY A 12 -6.31 -18.30 7.72
CA GLY A 12 -5.35 -19.38 7.54
C GLY A 12 -3.96 -18.91 7.07
N HIS A 13 -3.68 -17.63 7.19
CA HIS A 13 -2.39 -17.04 6.84
C HIS A 13 -1.45 -17.08 8.05
N ALA A 14 -0.16 -17.33 7.78
CA ALA A 14 0.90 -17.29 8.79
C ALA A 14 1.98 -16.27 8.39
N PRO A 15 1.67 -14.96 8.41
CA PRO A 15 2.63 -13.94 8.00
C PRO A 15 3.79 -13.85 8.99
N ALA A 16 5.00 -13.59 8.47
CA ALA A 16 6.18 -13.41 9.30
C ALA A 16 6.11 -12.13 10.16
N VAL A 17 5.50 -11.07 9.62
CA VAL A 17 5.35 -9.76 10.27
C VAL A 17 4.02 -9.12 9.88
N VAL A 18 3.31 -8.59 10.88
CA VAL A 18 2.17 -7.69 10.69
C VAL A 18 2.59 -6.28 11.08
N SER A 19 2.51 -5.35 10.15
CA SER A 19 2.80 -3.93 10.39
C SER A 19 1.51 -3.17 10.66
N ALA A 20 1.51 -2.28 11.66
CA ALA A 20 0.39 -1.41 11.96
C ALA A 20 0.83 0.05 11.92
N LYS A 21 0.11 0.88 11.19
CA LYS A 21 0.35 2.32 11.06
C LYS A 21 -0.91 3.10 11.44
N PRO A 22 -0.81 4.16 12.24
CA PRO A 22 -1.96 5.00 12.52
C PRO A 22 -2.45 5.67 11.23
N SER A 23 -3.76 5.79 11.07
CA SER A 23 -4.37 6.57 10.00
C SER A 23 -4.13 8.07 10.23
N PHE A 24 -4.18 8.85 9.15
CA PHE A 24 -3.92 10.29 9.21
C PHE A 24 -4.85 11.00 10.21
N GLY A 25 -4.23 11.77 11.12
CA GLY A 25 -4.94 12.67 12.02
C GLY A 25 -5.68 12.02 13.18
N ASN A 26 -5.53 10.69 13.41
CA ASN A 26 -6.18 10.03 14.54
C ASN A 26 -5.37 8.83 15.06
N LEU A 27 -5.66 8.45 16.31
CA LEU A 27 -5.06 7.29 16.97
C LEU A 27 -6.07 6.14 17.17
N LEU A 28 -7.30 6.30 16.69
CA LEU A 28 -8.36 5.30 16.85
C LEU A 28 -8.40 4.32 15.67
N LEU A 29 -7.98 4.76 14.49
CA LEU A 29 -8.04 3.97 13.27
C LEU A 29 -6.64 3.68 12.76
N TRP A 30 -6.34 2.41 12.57
CA TRP A 30 -5.03 1.89 12.20
C TRP A 30 -5.13 1.12 10.89
N LYS A 31 -4.15 1.30 10.02
CA LYS A 31 -3.91 0.42 8.87
C LYS A 31 -3.04 -0.73 9.32
N THR A 32 -3.46 -1.95 9.07
CA THR A 32 -2.62 -3.13 9.16
C THR A 32 -2.19 -3.58 7.77
N VAL A 33 -0.95 -3.95 7.63
CA VAL A 33 -0.38 -4.50 6.39
C VAL A 33 0.46 -5.71 6.76
N TYR A 34 0.23 -6.83 6.09
CA TYR A 34 1.09 -7.99 6.17
C TYR A 34 1.30 -8.62 4.80
N GLU A 35 2.39 -9.39 4.66
CA GLU A 35 2.71 -10.14 3.47
C GLU A 35 2.38 -11.61 3.68
N TYR A 36 1.67 -12.20 2.71
CA TYR A 36 1.40 -13.61 2.64
C TYR A 36 1.23 -14.03 1.17
N ASP A 37 1.92 -15.10 0.76
CA ASP A 37 1.86 -15.68 -0.60
C ASP A 37 2.10 -14.62 -1.70
N ASP A 38 3.20 -13.87 -1.58
CA ASP A 38 3.60 -12.78 -2.48
C ASP A 38 2.54 -11.67 -2.66
N HIS A 39 1.62 -11.52 -1.71
CA HIS A 39 0.63 -10.44 -1.66
C HIS A 39 0.73 -9.64 -0.39
N PHE A 40 0.49 -8.34 -0.51
CA PHE A 40 0.19 -7.47 0.62
C PHE A 40 -1.31 -7.50 0.91
N TRP A 41 -1.65 -7.80 2.14
CA TRP A 41 -3.00 -7.76 2.69
C TRP A 41 -3.13 -6.55 3.58
N VAL A 42 -4.16 -5.74 3.34
CA VAL A 42 -4.41 -4.52 4.09
C VAL A 42 -5.79 -4.56 4.71
N ASP A 43 -5.87 -4.15 5.97
CA ASP A 43 -7.12 -4.04 6.71
C ASP A 43 -7.09 -2.79 7.58
N ALA A 44 -8.25 -2.35 8.06
CA ALA A 44 -8.34 -1.31 9.07
C ALA A 44 -8.75 -1.90 10.43
N VAL A 45 -8.13 -1.39 11.48
CA VAL A 45 -8.46 -1.75 12.86
C VAL A 45 -8.84 -0.46 13.59
N ARG A 46 -10.07 -0.39 14.08
CA ARG A 46 -10.51 0.66 14.99
C ARG A 46 -10.23 0.22 16.42
N ALA A 47 -9.35 0.98 17.10
CA ALA A 47 -9.03 0.80 18.51
C ALA A 47 -9.79 1.85 19.32
N GLY A 48 -10.57 1.43 20.32
CA GLY A 48 -11.36 2.32 21.20
C GLY A 48 -12.66 1.66 21.61
N GLY A 49 -12.82 1.34 22.89
CA GLY A 49 -13.89 0.47 23.36
C GLY A 49 -13.70 -0.96 22.83
N ASP A 50 -14.65 -1.46 22.08
CA ASP A 50 -14.48 -2.74 21.39
C ASP A 50 -13.61 -2.56 20.13
N VAL A 51 -12.64 -3.45 19.97
CA VAL A 51 -11.79 -3.50 18.77
C VAL A 51 -12.64 -3.98 17.59
N THR A 52 -12.72 -3.16 16.55
CA THR A 52 -13.45 -3.51 15.33
C THR A 52 -12.47 -3.64 14.17
N ILE A 53 -12.56 -4.74 13.43
CA ILE A 53 -11.81 -4.98 12.20
C ILE A 53 -12.70 -4.61 11.03
N ILE A 54 -12.16 -3.82 10.11
CA ILE A 54 -12.78 -3.47 8.83
C ILE A 54 -11.91 -4.11 7.76
N GLU A 55 -12.42 -5.18 7.17
CA GLU A 55 -11.70 -5.90 6.14
C GLU A 55 -11.40 -4.97 4.95
N GLY A 56 -10.23 -5.13 4.41
CA GLY A 56 -9.76 -4.38 3.26
C GLY A 56 -9.53 -5.28 2.06
N ASP A 57 -8.39 -5.12 1.43
CA ASP A 57 -8.09 -5.73 0.15
C ASP A 57 -6.66 -6.27 0.12
N HIS A 58 -6.29 -6.90 -0.97
CA HIS A 58 -4.95 -7.42 -1.19
C HIS A 58 -4.44 -7.09 -2.59
N VAL A 59 -3.13 -7.04 -2.76
CA VAL A 59 -2.46 -6.76 -4.04
C VAL A 59 -1.16 -7.53 -4.11
N ALA A 60 -0.78 -7.98 -5.30
CA ALA A 60 0.49 -8.65 -5.51
C ALA A 60 1.66 -7.71 -5.17
N ARG A 61 2.65 -8.24 -4.45
CA ARG A 61 3.92 -7.57 -4.22
C ARG A 61 4.62 -7.28 -5.54
N LEU A 62 5.30 -6.15 -5.64
CA LEU A 62 6.03 -5.79 -6.85
C LEU A 62 7.11 -6.83 -7.18
N ASN A 63 6.95 -7.45 -8.32
CA ASN A 63 8.02 -8.17 -9.00
C ASN A 63 8.38 -7.37 -10.26
N LEU A 64 9.55 -6.75 -10.26
CA LEU A 64 9.95 -5.82 -11.31
C LEU A 64 10.01 -6.49 -12.69
N GLN A 65 10.54 -7.71 -12.74
CA GLN A 65 10.71 -8.45 -13.99
C GLN A 65 9.38 -8.86 -14.63
N SER A 66 8.40 -9.29 -13.83
CA SER A 66 7.10 -9.68 -14.34
C SER A 66 6.16 -8.49 -14.59
N SER A 67 6.26 -7.44 -13.76
CA SER A 67 5.42 -6.24 -13.88
C SER A 67 5.89 -5.32 -15.02
N PHE A 68 7.21 -5.23 -15.24
CA PHE A 68 7.82 -4.35 -16.24
C PHE A 68 8.87 -5.09 -17.06
N PRO A 69 8.48 -6.10 -17.87
CA PRO A 69 9.43 -6.93 -18.62
C PRO A 69 10.20 -6.14 -19.69
N TRP A 70 9.72 -4.96 -20.04
CA TRP A 70 10.37 -4.03 -20.97
C TRP A 70 11.44 -3.14 -20.31
N LEU A 71 11.49 -3.09 -18.98
CA LEU A 71 12.41 -2.21 -18.25
C LEU A 71 13.83 -2.77 -18.30
N ASP A 72 14.75 -1.98 -18.87
CA ASP A 72 16.18 -2.29 -18.83
C ASP A 72 16.69 -2.17 -17.38
N THR A 73 17.30 -3.24 -16.88
CA THR A 73 17.84 -3.32 -15.51
C THR A 73 18.99 -2.34 -15.26
N ASP A 74 19.66 -1.89 -16.31
CA ASP A 74 20.75 -0.91 -16.24
C ASP A 74 20.27 0.54 -16.41
N SER A 75 18.97 0.76 -16.65
CA SER A 75 18.39 2.08 -16.81
C SER A 75 18.34 2.90 -15.53
N GLN A 76 18.18 4.21 -15.66
CA GLN A 76 17.96 5.11 -14.51
C GLN A 76 16.66 4.79 -13.80
N GLN A 77 15.60 4.47 -14.53
CA GLN A 77 14.31 4.09 -13.93
C GLN A 77 14.42 2.84 -13.05
N ALA A 78 15.19 1.82 -13.48
CA ALA A 78 15.41 0.64 -12.65
C ALA A 78 16.13 0.99 -11.34
N ARG A 79 17.15 1.85 -11.40
CA ARG A 79 17.84 2.36 -10.19
C ARG A 79 16.90 3.18 -9.28
N ASP A 80 16.00 3.96 -9.85
CA ASP A 80 15.01 4.73 -9.09
C ASP A 80 13.99 3.82 -8.39
N VAL A 81 13.56 2.74 -9.04
CA VAL A 81 12.72 1.72 -8.38
C VAL A 81 13.43 1.11 -7.17
N GLU A 82 14.71 0.76 -7.30
CA GLU A 82 15.48 0.21 -6.18
C GLU A 82 15.66 1.21 -5.03
N ARG A 83 15.83 2.50 -5.32
CA ARG A 83 15.83 3.57 -4.31
C ARG A 83 14.47 3.69 -3.62
N PHE A 84 13.39 3.61 -4.39
CA PHE A 84 12.03 3.65 -3.85
C PHE A 84 11.70 2.39 -3.04
N ARG A 85 12.21 1.22 -3.44
CA ARG A 85 12.15 -0.02 -2.68
C ARG A 85 12.79 0.13 -1.30
N TRP A 86 13.99 0.68 -1.25
CA TRP A 86 14.66 0.97 0.02
C TRP A 86 13.86 1.96 0.88
N PHE A 87 13.39 3.05 0.31
CA PHE A 87 12.57 4.06 1.02
C PHE A 87 11.27 3.46 1.58
N SER A 88 10.63 2.59 0.85
CA SER A 88 9.34 1.97 1.22
C SER A 88 9.47 0.70 2.05
N ASN A 89 10.70 0.28 2.44
CA ASN A 89 10.96 -1.01 3.06
C ASN A 89 10.35 -2.18 2.27
N ASP A 90 10.42 -2.11 0.92
CA ASP A 90 9.91 -3.10 -0.01
C ASP A 90 8.38 -3.30 -0.01
N TYR A 91 7.62 -2.42 0.64
CA TYR A 91 6.15 -2.43 0.58
C TYR A 91 5.64 -1.81 -0.72
N LEU A 92 6.05 -2.38 -1.85
CA LEU A 92 5.74 -1.88 -3.19
C LEU A 92 4.77 -2.79 -3.93
N ALA A 93 3.81 -2.17 -4.62
CA ALA A 93 2.91 -2.83 -5.55
C ALA A 93 2.66 -1.94 -6.77
N VAL A 94 2.19 -2.54 -7.87
CA VAL A 94 1.67 -1.76 -9.01
C VAL A 94 0.26 -1.28 -8.69
N ASP A 95 -0.02 -0.01 -8.99
CA ASP A 95 -1.36 0.55 -8.80
C ASP A 95 -2.37 -0.15 -9.70
N ARG A 96 -3.55 -0.47 -9.15
CA ARG A 96 -4.59 -1.23 -9.84
C ARG A 96 -5.17 -0.51 -11.05
N ASN A 97 -5.18 0.82 -11.03
CA ASN A 97 -5.78 1.66 -12.07
C ASN A 97 -4.73 2.27 -13.01
N ASP A 98 -3.46 2.10 -12.71
CA ASP A 98 -2.35 2.64 -13.47
C ASP A 98 -1.19 1.65 -13.51
N PRO A 99 -1.08 0.84 -14.58
CA PRO A 99 -0.10 -0.24 -14.68
C PRO A 99 1.37 0.26 -14.77
N LEU A 100 1.59 1.54 -14.94
CA LEU A 100 2.93 2.16 -14.94
C LEU A 100 3.31 2.79 -13.59
N LEU A 101 2.39 2.81 -12.62
CA LEU A 101 2.60 3.43 -11.33
C LEU A 101 2.91 2.40 -10.25
N VAL A 102 4.09 2.51 -9.65
CA VAL A 102 4.49 1.74 -8.46
C VAL A 102 4.20 2.57 -7.22
N VAL A 103 3.48 2.02 -6.26
CA VAL A 103 3.01 2.71 -5.05
C VAL A 103 3.57 2.09 -3.78
N ASP A 104 3.73 2.95 -2.75
CA ASP A 104 4.04 2.54 -1.39
C ASP A 104 2.75 2.13 -0.66
N MET A 105 2.65 0.85 -0.29
CA MET A 105 1.46 0.26 0.31
C MET A 105 1.25 0.59 1.79
N ARG A 106 2.26 1.18 2.44
CA ARG A 106 2.18 1.48 3.87
C ARG A 106 1.19 2.59 4.21
N TYR A 107 0.88 3.47 3.24
CA TYR A 107 0.09 4.68 3.47
C TYR A 107 -0.99 4.85 2.39
N SER A 108 -2.21 5.12 2.84
CA SER A 108 -3.39 5.36 2.00
C SER A 108 -4.32 6.37 2.68
N HIS A 109 -5.27 6.93 1.94
CA HIS A 109 -6.29 7.83 2.54
C HIS A 109 -7.24 7.05 3.45
N LEU A 110 -7.69 5.87 3.02
CA LEU A 110 -8.44 4.93 3.84
C LEU A 110 -7.52 3.80 4.28
N PRO A 111 -7.52 3.43 5.57
CA PRO A 111 -6.57 2.43 6.06
C PRO A 111 -6.80 1.03 5.49
N ASN A 112 -8.01 0.69 5.06
CA ASN A 112 -8.35 -0.61 4.46
C ASN A 112 -8.20 -0.65 2.93
N GLU A 113 -7.67 0.40 2.28
CA GLU A 113 -7.48 0.41 0.84
C GLU A 113 -6.01 0.18 0.42
N ILE A 114 -5.83 -0.36 -0.79
CA ILE A 114 -4.53 -0.59 -1.42
C ILE A 114 -4.03 0.60 -2.25
N LYS A 115 -4.77 1.69 -2.32
CA LYS A 115 -4.43 2.89 -3.08
C LYS A 115 -3.41 3.75 -2.35
N GLY A 116 -2.14 3.59 -2.67
CA GLY A 116 -1.04 4.34 -2.05
C GLY A 116 -1.15 5.86 -2.23
N LEU A 117 -0.68 6.63 -1.23
CA LEU A 117 -0.66 8.09 -1.25
C LEU A 117 0.37 8.66 -2.21
N TRP A 118 1.44 7.94 -2.44
CA TRP A 118 2.52 8.32 -3.34
C TRP A 118 3.12 7.10 -4.04
N GLY A 119 3.80 7.40 -5.10
CA GLY A 119 4.45 6.39 -5.91
C GLY A 119 5.39 7.01 -6.94
N ILE A 120 5.93 6.16 -7.76
CA ILE A 120 6.77 6.50 -8.91
C ILE A 120 6.15 5.91 -10.17
N ARG A 121 6.05 6.74 -11.21
CA ARG A 121 5.55 6.32 -12.52
C ARG A 121 6.72 6.07 -13.45
N LEU A 122 6.72 4.88 -14.05
CA LEU A 122 7.65 4.50 -15.09
C LEU A 122 7.12 4.92 -16.46
N ASP A 123 8.03 5.13 -17.40
CA ASP A 123 7.72 5.46 -18.78
C ASP A 123 8.44 4.48 -19.72
N PRO A 124 7.71 3.65 -20.50
CA PRO A 124 8.32 2.71 -21.43
C PRO A 124 9.08 3.37 -22.59
N ASP A 125 8.77 4.63 -22.89
CA ASP A 125 9.40 5.40 -23.98
C ASP A 125 10.58 6.25 -23.49
N ALA A 126 10.90 6.22 -22.19
CA ALA A 126 12.00 6.98 -21.60
C ALA A 126 13.39 6.51 -22.10
N SER A 127 14.30 7.46 -22.23
CA SER A 127 15.71 7.14 -22.48
C SER A 127 16.38 6.45 -21.29
N ALA A 128 17.52 5.79 -21.50
CA ALA A 128 18.20 4.99 -20.46
C ALA A 128 18.63 5.81 -19.22
N ASP A 129 18.82 7.11 -19.36
CA ASP A 129 19.25 8.05 -18.32
C ASP A 129 18.11 8.87 -17.72
N GLU A 130 16.88 8.65 -18.18
CA GLU A 130 15.70 9.39 -17.71
C GLU A 130 15.14 8.81 -16.41
N HIS A 131 14.79 9.70 -15.50
CA HIS A 131 14.23 9.35 -14.19
C HIS A 131 12.74 9.03 -14.27
N VAL A 132 12.26 8.24 -13.28
CA VAL A 132 10.83 8.07 -13.03
C VAL A 132 10.17 9.40 -12.62
N THR A 133 8.85 9.49 -12.81
CA THR A 133 8.07 10.63 -12.34
C THR A 133 7.47 10.36 -10.97
N TRP A 134 7.71 11.26 -10.01
CA TRP A 134 7.07 11.21 -8.70
C TRP A 134 5.60 11.56 -8.79
N VAL A 135 4.74 10.73 -8.18
CA VAL A 135 3.29 10.93 -8.11
C VAL A 135 2.86 10.99 -6.64
N ALA A 136 2.13 12.05 -6.27
CA ALA A 136 1.53 12.17 -4.94
C ALA A 136 0.04 12.48 -5.06
N ARG A 137 -0.78 11.71 -4.35
CA ARG A 137 -2.24 11.89 -4.26
C ARG A 137 -2.55 12.69 -3.00
N ARG A 138 -2.55 14.02 -3.11
CA ARG A 138 -2.64 14.94 -1.97
C ARG A 138 -4.05 15.19 -1.44
N SER A 139 -5.09 14.90 -2.23
CA SER A 139 -6.50 15.13 -1.84
C SER A 139 -7.26 13.82 -1.72
N ALA A 140 -7.89 13.62 -0.57
CA ALA A 140 -9.04 12.74 -0.48
C ALA A 140 -10.23 13.47 -1.11
N ASP A 141 -11.03 12.79 -1.93
CA ASP A 141 -12.32 13.30 -2.35
C ASP A 141 -13.32 13.29 -1.17
N SER A 142 -14.44 14.00 -1.31
CA SER A 142 -15.46 14.10 -0.26
C SER A 142 -15.99 12.73 0.15
N GLU A 143 -16.13 11.81 -0.78
CA GLU A 143 -16.61 10.44 -0.54
C GLU A 143 -15.66 9.66 0.39
N ARG A 144 -14.33 9.75 0.17
CA ARG A 144 -13.33 9.13 1.06
C ARG A 144 -13.31 9.73 2.45
N PHE A 145 -13.55 11.05 2.55
CA PHE A 145 -13.66 11.69 3.85
C PHE A 145 -14.87 11.18 4.62
N GLU A 146 -16.03 11.01 3.96
CA GLU A 146 -17.23 10.44 4.57
C GLU A 146 -17.02 8.98 4.99
N GLN A 147 -16.35 8.17 4.18
CA GLN A 147 -16.01 6.79 4.51
C GLN A 147 -15.06 6.71 5.71
N LEU A 148 -14.02 7.54 5.74
CA LEU A 148 -13.12 7.62 6.90
C LEU A 148 -13.88 7.99 8.18
N TRP A 149 -14.80 8.95 8.07
CA TRP A 149 -15.63 9.41 9.17
C TRP A 149 -16.59 8.32 9.67
N ALA A 150 -17.17 7.54 8.77
CA ALA A 150 -18.00 6.38 9.12
C ALA A 150 -17.20 5.31 9.88
N MET A 151 -16.00 4.98 9.40
CA MET A 151 -15.10 4.04 10.09
C MET A 151 -14.72 4.51 11.50
N LEU A 152 -14.50 5.81 11.69
CA LEU A 152 -14.19 6.39 13.00
C LEU A 152 -15.36 6.29 13.98
N LYS A 153 -16.60 6.47 13.50
CA LYS A 153 -17.81 6.35 14.32
C LYS A 153 -18.18 4.91 14.65
N GLY A 154 -17.73 3.96 13.84
CA GLY A 154 -18.07 2.55 13.99
C GLY A 154 -19.43 2.18 13.41
N ASN A 155 -19.86 2.89 12.38
CA ASN A 155 -21.07 2.61 11.60
C ASN A 155 -20.72 1.83 10.34
#